data_1dc648466ae691e227325cd4ae33a5dc
#
_entry.id   1dc648466ae691e227325cd4ae33a5dc
#
_cell.length_a   1.000
_cell.length_b   1.000
_cell.length_c   1.000
_cell.angle_alpha   90.00
_cell.angle_beta   90.00
_cell.angle_gamma   90.00
#
_symmetry.space_group_name_H-M   'P 1'
#
loop_
_entity.id
_entity.type
_entity.pdbx_description
1 polymer ?
#
loop_
_entity_poly.entity_id
_entity_poly.type
_entity_poly.pdbx_seq_one_letter_code
_entity_poly.pdbx_strand_id
1 'polypeptide(L)'
;AAELSNLTVDDALRKRLVDCCIRAENEVVGASTGGLDQKISLFGHRDSALALDFTDATETVIPCNFNNHGLAILVINTNAPHSLADGQYASRRRVIDGVADVAGASTLREVSNVDESTLAWAEANVPPDVSHDDWLDTVKRRVGHVTSEVARTLEAIENLKVNDFEAFGQRMCESHVSLRDDYEVSCQELDIAVDTAMAHGALGARMTGGGFGGSAIALLDVQSAESVAASIAEAFADAGLRAPEFLMAVPSAGARKVP
;
A
#
# COMPACT_ATOMS: atom_id res chain seq x y z
N ALA A 1 16.07 -6.67 -30.86
CA ALA A 1 15.41 -5.39 -31.18
C ALA A 1 14.40 -5.55 -32.35
N ALA A 2 14.73 -6.25 -33.41
CA ALA A 2 13.85 -6.42 -34.59
C ALA A 2 12.60 -7.29 -34.27
N GLU A 3 12.72 -8.29 -33.41
CA GLU A 3 11.57 -9.10 -32.98
C GLU A 3 10.57 -8.32 -32.13
N LEU A 4 11.04 -7.38 -31.29
CA LEU A 4 10.19 -6.52 -30.46
C LEU A 4 9.44 -5.45 -31.28
N SER A 5 9.95 -5.07 -32.43
CA SER A 5 9.33 -4.04 -33.28
C SER A 5 7.99 -4.46 -33.90
N ASN A 6 7.75 -5.77 -34.05
CA ASN A 6 6.55 -6.33 -34.65
C ASN A 6 5.52 -6.87 -33.63
N LEU A 7 5.79 -6.77 -32.31
CA LEU A 7 4.84 -7.20 -31.30
C LEU A 7 3.69 -6.21 -31.15
N THR A 8 2.48 -6.70 -31.25
CA THR A 8 1.29 -5.96 -30.85
C THR A 8 1.22 -5.98 -29.31
N VAL A 9 1.14 -4.79 -28.68
CA VAL A 9 0.95 -4.68 -27.25
C VAL A 9 -0.54 -4.81 -26.93
N ASP A 10 -0.98 -6.06 -26.87
CA ASP A 10 -2.32 -6.42 -26.44
C ASP A 10 -2.36 -6.85 -24.96
N ASP A 11 -3.53 -7.11 -24.42
CA ASP A 11 -3.71 -7.49 -23.02
C ASP A 11 -3.06 -8.84 -22.69
N ALA A 12 -2.97 -9.76 -23.67
CA ALA A 12 -2.29 -11.03 -23.47
C ALA A 12 -0.78 -10.84 -23.27
N LEU A 13 -0.15 -9.95 -24.05
CA LEU A 13 1.25 -9.60 -23.84
C LEU A 13 1.47 -8.86 -22.52
N ARG A 14 0.55 -7.93 -22.17
CA ARG A 14 0.63 -7.22 -20.87
C ARG A 14 0.57 -8.19 -19.68
N LYS A 15 -0.36 -9.14 -19.68
CA LYS A 15 -0.45 -10.18 -18.64
C LYS A 15 0.82 -11.00 -18.53
N ARG A 16 1.37 -11.46 -19.67
CA ARG A 16 2.64 -12.18 -19.67
C ARG A 16 3.80 -11.36 -19.13
N LEU A 17 3.83 -10.05 -19.40
CA LEU A 17 4.86 -9.15 -18.84
C LEU A 17 4.70 -9.02 -17.34
N VAL A 18 3.47 -8.85 -16.83
CA VAL A 18 3.20 -8.87 -15.37
C VAL A 18 3.76 -10.13 -14.73
N ASP A 19 3.40 -11.30 -15.28
CA ASP A 19 3.83 -12.60 -14.72
C ASP A 19 5.37 -12.74 -14.75
N CYS A 20 6.01 -12.32 -15.82
CA CYS A 20 7.47 -12.36 -15.93
C CYS A 20 8.14 -11.43 -14.92
N CYS A 21 7.61 -10.22 -14.70
CA CYS A 21 8.16 -9.27 -13.74
C CYS A 21 7.98 -9.74 -12.31
N ILE A 22 6.80 -10.25 -11.95
CA ILE A 22 6.52 -10.84 -10.64
C ILE A 22 7.49 -11.98 -10.36
N ARG A 23 7.69 -12.90 -11.34
CA ARG A 23 8.63 -14.00 -11.19
C ARG A 23 10.07 -13.52 -11.05
N ALA A 24 10.46 -12.51 -11.80
CA ALA A 24 11.81 -11.94 -11.69
C ALA A 24 12.07 -11.38 -10.28
N GLU A 25 11.11 -10.69 -9.69
CA GLU A 25 11.25 -10.17 -8.32
C GLU A 25 11.22 -11.30 -7.27
N ASN A 26 10.30 -12.23 -7.37
CA ASN A 26 10.12 -13.28 -6.37
C ASN A 26 11.21 -14.36 -6.46
N GLU A 27 11.54 -14.85 -7.68
CA GLU A 27 12.43 -15.98 -7.88
C GLU A 27 13.92 -15.58 -7.98
N VAL A 28 14.21 -14.36 -8.48
CA VAL A 28 15.61 -13.93 -8.71
C VAL A 28 16.07 -12.96 -7.64
N VAL A 29 15.25 -11.97 -7.29
CA VAL A 29 15.59 -10.96 -6.27
C VAL A 29 15.25 -11.46 -4.86
N GLY A 30 14.25 -12.35 -4.72
CA GLY A 30 13.76 -12.84 -3.44
C GLY A 30 12.79 -11.87 -2.74
N ALA A 31 12.29 -10.87 -3.46
CA ALA A 31 11.29 -9.93 -2.93
C ALA A 31 9.89 -10.55 -3.04
N SER A 32 9.16 -10.64 -1.93
CA SER A 32 7.79 -11.16 -1.92
C SER A 32 6.80 -10.10 -2.42
N THR A 33 6.70 -9.91 -3.74
CA THR A 33 5.79 -8.94 -4.34
C THR A 33 4.49 -9.60 -4.81
N GLY A 34 3.36 -8.92 -4.59
CA GLY A 34 2.02 -9.40 -5.03
C GLY A 34 1.66 -9.02 -6.47
N GLY A 35 2.47 -8.17 -7.13
CA GLY A 35 2.24 -7.75 -8.52
C GLY A 35 1.44 -6.45 -8.68
N LEU A 36 1.22 -5.67 -7.62
CA LEU A 36 0.51 -4.40 -7.68
C LEU A 36 1.22 -3.42 -8.63
N ASP A 37 2.53 -3.22 -8.46
CA ASP A 37 3.33 -2.28 -9.26
C ASP A 37 3.39 -2.69 -10.73
N GLN A 38 3.54 -3.99 -10.99
CA GLN A 38 3.57 -4.55 -12.33
C GLN A 38 2.23 -4.35 -13.04
N LYS A 39 1.11 -4.61 -12.32
CA LYS A 39 -0.24 -4.44 -12.85
C LYS A 39 -0.54 -2.98 -13.14
N ILE A 40 -0.32 -2.07 -12.19
CA ILE A 40 -0.62 -0.65 -12.42
C ILE A 40 0.26 -0.04 -13.52
N SER A 41 1.52 -0.47 -13.65
CA SER A 41 2.42 0.00 -14.71
C SER A 41 1.95 -0.39 -16.10
N LEU A 42 1.27 -1.52 -16.26
CA LEU A 42 0.84 -2.05 -17.56
C LEU A 42 -0.65 -1.82 -17.87
N PHE A 43 -1.50 -1.79 -16.85
CA PHE A 43 -2.96 -1.67 -16.97
C PHE A 43 -3.52 -0.36 -16.43
N GLY A 44 -2.67 0.57 -15.98
CA GLY A 44 -3.13 1.89 -15.52
C GLY A 44 -3.91 2.65 -16.60
N HIS A 45 -4.92 3.39 -16.18
CA HIS A 45 -5.73 4.25 -17.03
C HIS A 45 -5.58 5.70 -16.60
N ARG A 46 -5.61 6.61 -17.57
CA ARG A 46 -5.59 8.05 -17.30
C ARG A 46 -6.79 8.42 -16.44
N ASP A 47 -6.57 9.29 -15.45
CA ASP A 47 -7.59 9.83 -14.55
C ASP A 47 -8.41 8.75 -13.85
N SER A 48 -7.78 7.61 -13.52
CA SER A 48 -8.43 6.47 -12.89
C SER A 48 -7.51 5.78 -11.89
N ALA A 49 -8.10 5.19 -10.88
CA ALA A 49 -7.49 4.18 -10.03
C ALA A 49 -7.78 2.77 -10.58
N LEU A 50 -6.95 1.82 -10.24
CA LEU A 50 -7.16 0.42 -10.57
C LEU A 50 -7.39 -0.37 -9.28
N ALA A 51 -8.62 -0.84 -9.08
CA ALA A 51 -8.93 -1.75 -7.99
C ALA A 51 -8.54 -3.17 -8.40
N LEU A 52 -7.66 -3.78 -7.60
CA LEU A 52 -7.12 -5.12 -7.84
C LEU A 52 -7.61 -6.05 -6.74
N ASP A 53 -8.31 -7.12 -7.09
CA ASP A 53 -8.60 -8.22 -6.18
C ASP A 53 -7.69 -9.40 -6.54
N PHE A 54 -6.78 -9.74 -5.64
CA PHE A 54 -5.82 -10.82 -5.86
C PHE A 54 -6.40 -12.21 -5.53
N THR A 55 -7.61 -12.29 -4.96
CA THR A 55 -8.26 -13.57 -4.66
C THR A 55 -8.79 -14.21 -5.93
N ASP A 56 -9.42 -13.43 -6.80
CA ASP A 56 -10.01 -13.87 -8.07
C ASP A 56 -9.33 -13.28 -9.31
N ALA A 57 -8.26 -12.52 -9.11
CA ALA A 57 -7.50 -11.82 -10.14
C ALA A 57 -8.32 -10.81 -10.95
N THR A 58 -9.40 -10.26 -10.36
CA THR A 58 -10.21 -9.23 -11.02
C THR A 58 -9.54 -7.86 -10.98
N GLU A 59 -9.78 -7.08 -12.03
CA GLU A 59 -9.28 -5.72 -12.20
C GLU A 59 -10.45 -4.81 -12.54
N THR A 60 -10.66 -3.78 -11.74
CA THR A 60 -11.75 -2.81 -11.97
C THR A 60 -11.19 -1.40 -12.07
N VAL A 61 -11.44 -0.73 -13.19
CA VAL A 61 -11.07 0.67 -13.38
C VAL A 61 -12.08 1.57 -12.69
N ILE A 62 -11.60 2.39 -11.77
CA ILE A 62 -12.41 3.34 -11.00
C ILE A 62 -12.04 4.75 -11.47
N PRO A 63 -12.93 5.49 -12.15
CA PRO A 63 -12.68 6.88 -12.48
C PRO A 63 -12.41 7.70 -11.23
N CYS A 64 -11.29 8.43 -11.20
CA CYS A 64 -10.93 9.31 -10.10
C CYS A 64 -10.29 10.59 -10.64
N ASN A 65 -11.11 11.49 -11.13
CA ASN A 65 -10.68 12.70 -11.83
C ASN A 65 -10.29 13.79 -10.83
N PHE A 66 -9.25 13.55 -10.02
CA PHE A 66 -8.79 14.48 -8.98
C PHE A 66 -8.60 15.88 -9.51
N ASN A 67 -7.98 16.04 -10.68
CA ASN A 67 -7.73 17.36 -11.27
C ASN A 67 -8.99 18.17 -11.53
N ASN A 68 -10.09 17.53 -11.93
CA ASN A 68 -11.37 18.23 -12.17
C ASN A 68 -12.01 18.74 -10.87
N HIS A 69 -11.55 18.23 -9.74
CA HIS A 69 -11.98 18.64 -8.40
C HIS A 69 -10.94 19.51 -7.67
N GLY A 70 -9.91 19.97 -8.39
CA GLY A 70 -8.83 20.78 -7.81
C GLY A 70 -7.92 19.99 -6.85
N LEU A 71 -8.00 18.65 -6.90
CA LEU A 71 -7.23 17.76 -6.02
C LEU A 71 -6.05 17.13 -6.75
N ALA A 72 -5.04 16.75 -5.98
CA ALA A 72 -3.88 16.01 -6.46
C ALA A 72 -3.35 15.04 -5.38
N ILE A 73 -2.57 14.07 -5.81
CA ILE A 73 -1.78 13.22 -4.92
C ILE A 73 -0.35 13.78 -4.86
N LEU A 74 0.06 14.19 -3.67
CA LEU A 74 1.46 14.49 -3.37
C LEU A 74 2.16 13.22 -2.90
N VAL A 75 3.17 12.77 -3.63
CA VAL A 75 4.07 11.70 -3.19
C VAL A 75 5.21 12.34 -2.42
N ILE A 76 5.51 11.80 -1.25
CA ILE A 76 6.53 12.27 -0.32
C ILE A 76 7.53 11.11 -0.17
N ASN A 77 8.65 11.18 -0.89
CA ASN A 77 9.75 10.25 -0.68
C ASN A 77 10.53 10.70 0.56
N THR A 78 10.47 9.93 1.62
CA THR A 78 11.05 10.30 2.91
C THR A 78 12.57 10.20 2.94
N ASN A 79 13.20 9.57 1.95
CA ASN A 79 14.62 9.25 1.96
C ASN A 79 15.10 8.54 3.24
N ALA A 80 14.14 7.92 3.97
CA ALA A 80 14.44 7.08 5.11
C ALA A 80 15.35 5.92 4.65
N PRO A 81 16.44 5.65 5.37
CA PRO A 81 17.24 4.48 5.04
C PRO A 81 16.35 3.25 5.21
N HIS A 82 16.17 2.47 4.14
CA HIS A 82 15.54 1.16 4.25
C HIS A 82 16.41 0.33 5.23
N SER A 83 16.03 0.35 6.49
CA SER A 83 16.58 -0.62 7.44
C SER A 83 16.10 -1.97 6.95
N LEU A 84 17.02 -2.87 6.65
CA LEU A 84 16.85 -4.23 6.15
C LEU A 84 15.56 -4.89 6.68
N ALA A 85 14.46 -4.54 6.03
CA ALA A 85 13.11 -4.99 6.37
C ALA A 85 12.84 -6.43 5.91
N ASP A 86 13.81 -7.08 5.26
CA ASP A 86 13.64 -8.39 4.62
C ASP A 86 13.07 -9.44 5.57
N GLY A 87 13.52 -9.47 6.82
CA GLY A 87 12.95 -10.37 7.82
C GLY A 87 11.65 -9.87 8.47
N GLN A 88 11.43 -8.55 8.54
CA GLN A 88 10.29 -8.00 9.26
C GLN A 88 9.00 -8.10 8.43
N TYR A 89 9.03 -7.74 7.15
CA TYR A 89 7.87 -7.92 6.27
C TYR A 89 7.48 -9.41 6.16
N ALA A 90 8.46 -10.29 5.96
CA ALA A 90 8.25 -11.73 5.95
C ALA A 90 7.62 -12.24 7.27
N SER A 91 7.98 -11.65 8.42
CA SER A 91 7.38 -12.01 9.71
C SER A 91 5.89 -11.63 9.80
N ARG A 92 5.48 -10.48 9.20
CA ARG A 92 4.06 -10.09 9.14
C ARG A 92 3.29 -11.07 8.25
N ARG A 93 3.81 -11.34 7.07
CA ARG A 93 3.21 -12.28 6.12
C ARG A 93 3.05 -13.67 6.72
N ARG A 94 4.06 -14.18 7.42
CA ARG A 94 4.02 -15.48 8.09
C ARG A 94 2.85 -15.62 9.07
N VAL A 95 2.50 -14.55 9.81
CA VAL A 95 1.34 -14.56 10.71
C VAL A 95 0.06 -14.76 9.92
N ILE A 96 -0.13 -13.98 8.87
CA ILE A 96 -1.36 -13.99 8.07
C ILE A 96 -1.54 -15.31 7.32
N ASP A 97 -0.49 -15.78 6.64
CA ASP A 97 -0.50 -17.04 5.91
C ASP A 97 -0.74 -18.22 6.89
N GLY A 98 -0.06 -18.19 8.06
CA GLY A 98 -0.22 -19.23 9.05
C GLY A 98 -1.61 -19.31 9.68
N VAL A 99 -2.29 -18.19 9.90
CA VAL A 99 -3.68 -18.18 10.38
C VAL A 99 -4.64 -18.72 9.31
N ALA A 100 -4.41 -18.38 8.04
CA ALA A 100 -5.18 -18.95 6.93
C ALA A 100 -4.96 -20.47 6.80
N ASP A 101 -3.72 -20.94 6.92
CA ASP A 101 -3.36 -22.36 6.86
C ASP A 101 -4.06 -23.18 7.95
N VAL A 102 -4.15 -22.67 9.19
CA VAL A 102 -4.88 -23.33 10.29
C VAL A 102 -6.34 -23.57 9.93
N ALA A 103 -6.95 -22.63 9.20
CA ALA A 103 -8.33 -22.76 8.73
C ALA A 103 -8.47 -23.59 7.44
N GLY A 104 -7.37 -24.05 6.83
CA GLY A 104 -7.38 -24.71 5.53
C GLY A 104 -7.79 -23.78 4.37
N ALA A 105 -7.59 -22.47 4.52
CA ALA A 105 -7.94 -21.43 3.55
C ALA A 105 -6.70 -20.98 2.77
N SER A 106 -6.89 -20.53 1.54
CA SER A 106 -5.80 -19.99 0.72
C SER A 106 -5.43 -18.54 1.10
N THR A 107 -6.39 -17.81 1.67
CA THR A 107 -6.22 -16.45 2.12
C THR A 107 -7.01 -16.20 3.41
N LEU A 108 -6.59 -15.22 4.22
CA LEU A 108 -7.30 -14.83 5.43
C LEU A 108 -8.76 -14.41 5.15
N ARG A 109 -9.05 -13.88 3.96
CA ARG A 109 -10.38 -13.45 3.53
C ARG A 109 -11.38 -14.62 3.41
N GLU A 110 -10.89 -15.84 3.21
CA GLU A 110 -11.72 -17.05 3.10
C GLU A 110 -11.97 -17.73 4.45
N VAL A 111 -11.31 -17.28 5.51
CA VAL A 111 -11.43 -17.85 6.85
C VAL A 111 -12.78 -17.50 7.46
N SER A 112 -13.59 -18.49 7.79
CA SER A 112 -14.92 -18.29 8.37
C SER A 112 -14.91 -17.92 9.84
N ASN A 113 -13.93 -18.42 10.61
CA ASN A 113 -13.76 -18.14 12.04
C ASN A 113 -12.34 -17.64 12.31
N VAL A 114 -12.12 -16.37 12.00
CA VAL A 114 -10.80 -15.73 12.08
C VAL A 114 -10.26 -15.74 13.52
N ASP A 115 -11.12 -15.49 14.51
CA ASP A 115 -10.69 -15.40 15.93
C ASP A 115 -10.17 -16.75 16.44
N GLU A 116 -10.85 -17.85 16.13
CA GLU A 116 -10.44 -19.20 16.53
C GLU A 116 -9.13 -19.59 15.86
N SER A 117 -9.01 -19.36 14.55
CA SER A 117 -7.79 -19.67 13.80
C SER A 117 -6.61 -18.82 14.27
N THR A 118 -6.86 -17.53 14.61
CA THR A 118 -5.87 -16.61 15.17
C THR A 118 -5.33 -17.13 16.51
N LEU A 119 -6.24 -17.53 17.41
CA LEU A 119 -5.87 -18.07 18.71
C LEU A 119 -5.07 -19.36 18.55
N ALA A 120 -5.56 -20.32 17.76
CA ALA A 120 -4.90 -21.61 17.54
C ALA A 120 -3.51 -21.45 16.94
N TRP A 121 -3.35 -20.55 15.97
CA TRP A 121 -2.03 -20.30 15.39
C TRP A 121 -1.08 -19.62 16.37
N ALA A 122 -1.57 -18.62 17.11
CA ALA A 122 -0.76 -17.89 18.09
C ALA A 122 -0.24 -18.80 19.19
N GLU A 123 -1.08 -19.67 19.76
CA GLU A 123 -0.72 -20.66 20.79
C GLU A 123 0.36 -21.62 20.30
N ALA A 124 0.29 -22.06 19.05
CA ALA A 124 1.23 -23.00 18.48
C ALA A 124 2.58 -22.36 18.06
N ASN A 125 2.67 -21.04 18.01
CA ASN A 125 3.82 -20.32 17.45
C ASN A 125 4.39 -19.22 18.37
N VAL A 126 4.27 -19.37 19.68
CA VAL A 126 4.83 -18.40 20.66
C VAL A 126 6.35 -18.35 20.54
N PRO A 127 6.95 -17.19 20.27
CA PRO A 127 8.41 -17.05 20.27
C PRO A 127 9.00 -17.26 21.67
N PRO A 128 10.21 -17.82 21.79
CA PRO A 128 10.78 -18.17 23.10
C PRO A 128 11.00 -16.98 24.05
N ASP A 129 11.21 -15.79 23.50
CA ASP A 129 11.55 -14.59 24.27
C ASP A 129 10.35 -13.62 24.44
N VAL A 130 9.13 -14.04 24.11
CA VAL A 130 7.92 -13.22 24.19
C VAL A 130 6.90 -13.90 25.09
N SER A 131 6.19 -13.13 25.94
CA SER A 131 5.10 -13.70 26.73
C SER A 131 3.96 -14.17 25.83
N HIS A 132 3.21 -15.19 26.28
CA HIS A 132 2.08 -15.70 25.53
C HIS A 132 1.04 -14.60 25.26
N ASP A 133 0.75 -13.76 26.25
CA ASP A 133 -0.27 -12.71 26.16
C ASP A 133 0.16 -11.59 25.18
N ASP A 134 1.42 -11.15 25.26
CA ASP A 134 1.96 -10.15 24.34
C ASP A 134 2.02 -10.67 22.89
N TRP A 135 2.35 -11.95 22.73
CA TRP A 135 2.34 -12.58 21.41
C TRP A 135 0.94 -12.68 20.83
N LEU A 136 -0.02 -13.13 21.63
CA LEU A 136 -1.42 -13.23 21.21
C LEU A 136 -1.99 -11.86 20.82
N ASP A 137 -1.68 -10.82 21.60
CA ASP A 137 -2.06 -9.45 21.26
C ASP A 137 -1.45 -9.00 19.92
N THR A 138 -0.16 -9.25 19.73
CA THR A 138 0.54 -8.95 18.47
C THR A 138 -0.10 -9.65 17.27
N VAL A 139 -0.42 -10.94 17.39
CA VAL A 139 -1.06 -11.69 16.30
C VAL A 139 -2.45 -11.16 16.01
N LYS A 140 -3.25 -10.86 17.05
CA LYS A 140 -4.58 -10.26 16.90
C LYS A 140 -4.54 -8.91 16.19
N ARG A 141 -3.61 -8.02 16.56
CA ARG A 141 -3.45 -6.72 15.88
C ARG A 141 -3.11 -6.90 14.41
N ARG A 142 -2.17 -7.76 14.06
CA ARG A 142 -1.77 -8.01 12.66
C ARG A 142 -2.90 -8.62 11.82
N VAL A 143 -3.64 -9.56 12.36
CA VAL A 143 -4.82 -10.15 11.69
C VAL A 143 -5.92 -9.10 11.58
N GLY A 144 -6.18 -8.33 12.65
CA GLY A 144 -7.14 -7.23 12.66
C GLY A 144 -6.83 -6.17 11.61
N HIS A 145 -5.55 -5.82 11.41
CA HIS A 145 -5.12 -4.94 10.33
C HIS A 145 -5.58 -5.48 8.97
N VAL A 146 -5.24 -6.72 8.62
CA VAL A 146 -5.57 -7.27 7.29
C VAL A 146 -7.06 -7.34 7.06
N THR A 147 -7.84 -7.80 8.05
CA THR A 147 -9.30 -7.89 7.92
C THR A 147 -9.96 -6.52 7.78
N SER A 148 -9.54 -5.53 8.59
CA SER A 148 -10.06 -4.16 8.49
C SER A 148 -9.60 -3.45 7.21
N GLU A 149 -8.39 -3.71 6.72
CA GLU A 149 -7.86 -3.10 5.50
C GLU A 149 -8.61 -3.57 4.26
N VAL A 150 -9.04 -4.84 4.21
CA VAL A 150 -9.92 -5.34 3.14
C VAL A 150 -11.24 -4.56 3.12
N ALA A 151 -11.90 -4.41 4.28
CA ALA A 151 -13.15 -3.65 4.37
C ALA A 151 -12.95 -2.18 3.99
N ARG A 152 -11.90 -1.55 4.52
CA ARG A 152 -11.52 -0.16 4.25
C ARG A 152 -11.24 0.08 2.76
N THR A 153 -10.58 -0.87 2.09
CA THR A 153 -10.33 -0.79 0.64
C THR A 153 -11.62 -0.83 -0.16
N LEU A 154 -12.58 -1.69 0.20
CA LEU A 154 -13.87 -1.74 -0.46
C LEU A 154 -14.67 -0.44 -0.28
N GLU A 155 -14.66 0.12 0.93
CA GLU A 155 -15.28 1.43 1.20
C GLU A 155 -14.61 2.55 0.41
N ALA A 156 -13.27 2.57 0.34
CA ALA A 156 -12.51 3.54 -0.44
C ALA A 156 -12.85 3.48 -1.93
N ILE A 157 -13.07 2.30 -2.49
CA ILE A 157 -13.53 2.11 -3.86
C ILE A 157 -14.91 2.75 -4.07
N GLU A 158 -15.85 2.54 -3.15
CA GLU A 158 -17.19 3.14 -3.24
C GLU A 158 -17.14 4.68 -3.10
N ASN A 159 -16.29 5.20 -2.19
CA ASN A 159 -16.08 6.65 -2.07
C ASN A 159 -15.56 7.27 -3.37
N LEU A 160 -14.58 6.63 -4.02
CA LEU A 160 -14.06 7.10 -5.32
C LEU A 160 -15.13 7.07 -6.41
N LYS A 161 -15.98 6.05 -6.48
CA LYS A 161 -17.05 5.94 -7.48
C LYS A 161 -18.05 7.08 -7.42
N VAL A 162 -18.28 7.64 -6.22
CA VAL A 162 -19.21 8.74 -6.01
C VAL A 162 -18.52 10.11 -5.86
N ASN A 163 -17.20 10.16 -6.04
CA ASN A 163 -16.35 11.34 -5.86
C ASN A 163 -16.42 11.93 -4.43
N ASP A 164 -16.63 11.10 -3.43
CA ASP A 164 -16.52 11.48 -2.02
C ASP A 164 -15.06 11.41 -1.58
N PHE A 165 -14.29 12.43 -1.94
CA PHE A 165 -12.86 12.49 -1.67
C PHE A 165 -12.52 12.74 -0.21
N GLU A 166 -13.43 13.34 0.56
CA GLU A 166 -13.25 13.49 2.01
C GLU A 166 -13.33 12.14 2.70
N ALA A 167 -14.36 11.34 2.42
CA ALA A 167 -14.48 9.99 2.96
C ALA A 167 -13.35 9.08 2.47
N PHE A 168 -12.92 9.19 1.20
CA PHE A 168 -11.75 8.48 0.68
C PHE A 168 -10.47 8.85 1.45
N GLY A 169 -10.25 10.15 1.69
CA GLY A 169 -9.12 10.65 2.48
C GLY A 169 -9.14 10.11 3.92
N GLN A 170 -10.32 10.06 4.54
CA GLN A 170 -10.47 9.46 5.87
C GLN A 170 -10.05 7.97 5.86
N ARG A 171 -10.43 7.19 4.83
CA ARG A 171 -9.97 5.79 4.70
C ARG A 171 -8.45 5.70 4.57
N MET A 172 -7.79 6.65 3.89
CA MET A 172 -6.33 6.71 3.83
C MET A 172 -5.72 6.89 5.24
N CYS A 173 -6.22 7.82 6.02
CA CYS A 173 -5.73 8.06 7.39
C CYS A 173 -5.93 6.84 8.29
N GLU A 174 -7.11 6.23 8.28
CA GLU A 174 -7.39 5.02 9.07
C GLU A 174 -6.48 3.86 8.67
N SER A 175 -6.17 3.73 7.38
CA SER A 175 -5.21 2.75 6.89
C SER A 175 -3.81 3.03 7.45
N HIS A 176 -3.35 4.30 7.47
CA HIS A 176 -2.04 4.65 8.02
C HIS A 176 -1.95 4.32 9.51
N VAL A 177 -2.97 4.68 10.29
CA VAL A 177 -3.03 4.37 11.72
C VAL A 177 -2.91 2.86 11.95
N SER A 178 -3.65 2.06 11.20
CA SER A 178 -3.60 0.60 11.34
C SER A 178 -2.27 0.00 10.86
N LEU A 179 -1.65 0.57 9.81
CA LEU A 179 -0.30 0.19 9.37
C LEU A 179 0.77 0.50 10.43
N ARG A 180 0.63 1.63 11.13
CA ARG A 180 1.55 2.06 12.17
C ARG A 180 1.35 1.26 13.46
N ASP A 181 0.12 1.16 13.96
CA ASP A 181 -0.18 0.70 15.32
C ASP A 181 -0.48 -0.81 15.37
N ASP A 182 -1.15 -1.38 14.35
CA ASP A 182 -1.54 -2.79 14.34
C ASP A 182 -0.55 -3.66 13.56
N TYR A 183 -0.15 -3.23 12.36
CA TYR A 183 0.76 -3.99 11.51
C TYR A 183 2.23 -3.69 11.79
N GLU A 184 2.50 -2.55 12.40
CA GLU A 184 3.83 -2.10 12.85
C GLU A 184 4.85 -2.07 11.70
N VAL A 185 4.46 -1.45 10.59
CA VAL A 185 5.31 -1.31 9.39
C VAL A 185 5.66 0.16 9.07
N SER A 186 5.21 1.12 9.87
CA SER A 186 5.60 2.52 9.70
C SER A 186 6.97 2.82 10.30
N CYS A 187 7.43 4.05 10.15
CA CYS A 187 8.62 4.60 10.77
C CYS A 187 8.43 6.09 11.02
N GLN A 188 9.35 6.68 11.80
CA GLN A 188 9.27 8.09 12.21
C GLN A 188 9.10 9.03 11.02
N GLU A 189 9.85 8.82 9.94
CA GLU A 189 9.80 9.66 8.75
C GLU A 189 8.44 9.60 8.05
N LEU A 190 7.85 8.42 7.98
CA LEU A 190 6.52 8.23 7.39
C LEU A 190 5.44 8.87 8.25
N ASP A 191 5.52 8.70 9.58
CA ASP A 191 4.56 9.27 10.52
C ASP A 191 4.61 10.81 10.50
N ILE A 192 5.81 11.41 10.54
CA ILE A 192 5.99 12.87 10.42
C ILE A 192 5.43 13.38 9.08
N ALA A 193 5.68 12.69 7.97
CA ALA A 193 5.16 13.09 6.67
C ALA A 193 3.63 13.12 6.65
N VAL A 194 3.00 12.06 7.18
CA VAL A 194 1.53 11.93 7.22
C VAL A 194 0.91 12.93 8.18
N ASP A 195 1.40 12.99 9.43
CA ASP A 195 0.85 13.88 10.46
C ASP A 195 0.96 15.36 10.04
N THR A 196 2.11 15.74 9.45
CA THR A 196 2.30 17.12 8.95
C THR A 196 1.38 17.41 7.77
N ALA A 197 1.24 16.50 6.80
CA ALA A 197 0.32 16.69 5.69
C ALA A 197 -1.11 16.91 6.18
N MET A 198 -1.57 16.12 7.13
CA MET A 198 -2.91 16.23 7.72
C MET A 198 -3.09 17.54 8.49
N ALA A 199 -2.10 17.95 9.30
CA ALA A 199 -2.13 19.20 10.04
C ALA A 199 -2.19 20.45 9.14
N HIS A 200 -1.75 20.33 7.88
CA HIS A 200 -1.73 21.41 6.90
C HIS A 200 -2.78 21.30 5.78
N GLY A 201 -3.84 20.52 6.03
CA GLY A 201 -5.06 20.53 5.21
C GLY A 201 -5.12 19.48 4.12
N ALA A 202 -4.33 18.41 4.16
CA ALA A 202 -4.58 17.25 3.34
C ALA A 202 -5.93 16.62 3.72
N LEU A 203 -6.70 16.15 2.74
CA LEU A 203 -7.94 15.40 2.97
C LEU A 203 -7.67 14.00 3.52
N GLY A 204 -6.52 13.44 3.20
CA GLY A 204 -6.06 12.17 3.70
C GLY A 204 -4.61 11.92 3.34
N ALA A 205 -3.92 11.17 4.19
CA ALA A 205 -2.53 10.78 3.95
C ALA A 205 -2.25 9.40 4.54
N ARG A 206 -1.30 8.68 3.92
CA ARG A 206 -0.84 7.38 4.40
C ARG A 206 0.53 7.03 3.83
N MET A 207 1.23 6.13 4.50
CA MET A 207 2.37 5.46 3.87
C MET A 207 1.93 4.61 2.68
N THR A 208 2.86 4.32 1.76
CA THR A 208 2.65 3.41 0.63
C THR A 208 3.85 2.47 0.47
N GLY A 209 3.61 1.30 -0.16
CA GLY A 209 4.62 0.25 -0.28
C GLY A 209 4.71 -0.66 0.93
N GLY A 210 5.85 -1.32 1.10
CA GLY A 210 6.07 -2.33 2.15
C GLY A 210 6.32 -1.79 3.56
N GLY A 211 6.50 -0.49 3.70
CA GLY A 211 6.82 0.15 4.97
C GLY A 211 8.31 0.16 5.33
N PHE A 212 8.61 0.44 6.60
CA PHE A 212 9.96 0.58 7.17
C PHE A 212 10.81 1.65 6.49
N GLY A 213 10.20 2.63 5.86
CA GLY A 213 10.76 3.71 5.06
C GLY A 213 10.03 3.87 3.74
N GLY A 214 10.66 4.48 2.75
CA GLY A 214 10.08 4.71 1.43
C GLY A 214 9.23 5.96 1.36
N SER A 215 7.98 5.85 0.91
CA SER A 215 7.16 7.00 0.59
C SER A 215 5.83 7.03 1.34
N ALA A 216 5.32 8.23 1.57
CA ALA A 216 3.93 8.50 1.90
C ALA A 216 3.23 9.18 0.72
N ILE A 217 1.90 9.15 0.72
CA ILE A 217 1.05 9.87 -0.22
C ILE A 217 0.04 10.71 0.53
N ALA A 218 -0.25 11.90 0.03
CA ALA A 218 -1.27 12.79 0.57
C ALA A 218 -2.22 13.26 -0.53
N LEU A 219 -3.52 13.14 -0.30
CA LEU A 219 -4.57 13.73 -1.13
C LEU A 219 -4.86 15.14 -0.62
N LEU A 220 -4.72 16.14 -1.47
CA LEU A 220 -4.82 17.54 -1.06
C LEU A 220 -5.27 18.44 -2.21
N ASP A 221 -5.68 19.68 -1.88
CA ASP A 221 -5.91 20.72 -2.87
C ASP A 221 -4.59 21.06 -3.59
N VAL A 222 -4.64 21.11 -4.90
CA VAL A 222 -3.47 21.39 -5.74
C VAL A 222 -2.79 22.71 -5.39
N GLN A 223 -3.56 23.71 -4.93
CA GLN A 223 -3.05 25.00 -4.55
C GLN A 223 -2.29 24.99 -3.22
N SER A 224 -2.58 24.04 -2.34
CA SER A 224 -1.91 23.88 -1.05
C SER A 224 -0.64 23.01 -1.12
N ALA A 225 -0.41 22.33 -2.25
CA ALA A 225 0.66 21.35 -2.38
C ALA A 225 2.06 21.89 -2.03
N GLU A 226 2.41 23.07 -2.51
CA GLU A 226 3.72 23.67 -2.24
C GLU A 226 3.88 24.05 -0.76
N SER A 227 2.84 24.59 -0.13
CA SER A 227 2.89 24.96 1.29
C SER A 227 2.94 23.72 2.18
N VAL A 228 2.18 22.66 1.85
CA VAL A 228 2.24 21.39 2.58
C VAL A 228 3.62 20.75 2.44
N ALA A 229 4.19 20.72 1.24
CA ALA A 229 5.54 20.20 1.02
C ALA A 229 6.60 20.98 1.83
N ALA A 230 6.50 22.32 1.88
CA ALA A 230 7.40 23.15 2.67
C ALA A 230 7.29 22.84 4.17
N SER A 231 6.07 22.70 4.70
CA SER A 231 5.85 22.34 6.12
C SER A 231 6.40 20.96 6.46
N ILE A 232 6.26 19.98 5.56
CA ILE A 232 6.84 18.65 5.75
C ILE A 232 8.37 18.74 5.76
N ALA A 233 8.98 19.50 4.83
CA ALA A 233 10.43 19.67 4.80
C ALA A 233 10.97 20.34 6.09
N GLU A 234 10.25 21.32 6.63
CA GLU A 234 10.56 21.96 7.91
C GLU A 234 10.48 20.96 9.07
N ALA A 235 9.39 20.17 9.16
CA ALA A 235 9.21 19.15 10.20
C ALA A 235 10.32 18.08 10.16
N PHE A 236 10.78 17.71 8.97
CA PHE A 236 11.93 16.78 8.82
C PHE A 236 13.23 17.43 9.29
N ALA A 237 13.46 18.69 8.97
CA ALA A 237 14.64 19.42 9.44
C ALA A 237 14.65 19.56 10.97
N ASP A 238 13.52 19.90 11.58
CA ASP A 238 13.37 20.01 13.03
C ASP A 238 13.59 18.67 13.75
N ALA A 239 13.20 17.56 13.12
CA ALA A 239 13.44 16.20 13.61
C ALA A 239 14.88 15.71 13.34
N GLY A 240 15.71 16.47 12.64
CA GLY A 240 17.07 16.06 12.27
C GLY A 240 17.13 14.93 11.22
N LEU A 241 16.06 14.79 10.45
CA LEU A 241 15.93 13.76 9.41
C LEU A 241 16.49 14.25 8.07
N ARG A 242 16.68 13.32 7.13
CA ARG A 242 17.04 13.68 5.75
C ARG A 242 15.91 14.45 5.09
N ALA A 243 16.26 15.45 4.28
CA ALA A 243 15.26 16.19 3.52
C ALA A 243 14.46 15.24 2.61
N PRO A 244 13.12 15.31 2.65
CA PRO A 244 12.26 14.52 1.76
C PRO A 244 12.24 15.09 0.35
N GLU A 245 11.86 14.27 -0.62
CA GLU A 245 11.60 14.69 -2.00
C GLU A 245 10.11 14.61 -2.30
N PHE A 246 9.62 15.49 -3.17
CA PHE A 246 8.20 15.61 -3.47
C PHE A 246 7.93 15.44 -4.95
N LEU A 247 6.85 14.73 -5.27
CA LEU A 247 6.35 14.55 -6.64
C LEU A 247 4.83 14.70 -6.66
N MET A 248 4.33 15.59 -7.51
CA MET A 248 2.91 15.63 -7.82
C MET A 248 2.56 14.49 -8.77
N ALA A 249 1.78 13.53 -8.29
CA ALA A 249 1.36 12.40 -9.10
C ALA A 249 0.06 12.69 -9.84
N VAL A 250 0.06 12.36 -11.13
CA VAL A 250 -1.13 12.43 -12.00
C VAL A 250 -1.43 11.02 -12.49
N PRO A 251 -2.66 10.50 -12.24
CA PRO A 251 -3.06 9.21 -12.78
C PRO A 251 -2.88 9.15 -14.28
N SER A 252 -2.00 8.29 -14.75
CA SER A 252 -1.56 8.21 -16.14
C SER A 252 -1.85 6.85 -16.76
N ALA A 253 -1.95 6.80 -18.09
CA ALA A 253 -2.11 5.54 -18.79
C ALA A 253 -0.88 4.64 -18.60
N GLY A 254 -1.11 3.35 -18.55
CA GLY A 254 -0.08 2.33 -18.44
C GLY A 254 0.91 2.35 -19.63
N ALA A 255 1.97 1.57 -19.48
CA ALA A 255 3.04 1.49 -20.46
C ALA A 255 2.52 1.14 -21.85
N ARG A 256 3.08 1.81 -22.86
CA ARG A 256 2.71 1.66 -24.27
C ARG A 256 3.95 1.63 -25.17
N LYS A 257 3.80 1.03 -26.34
CA LYS A 257 4.84 1.14 -27.36
C LYS A 257 4.92 2.59 -27.86
N VAL A 258 6.10 3.13 -27.85
CA VAL A 258 6.37 4.45 -28.45
C VAL A 258 6.64 4.24 -29.94
N PRO A 259 6.08 5.08 -30.83
CA PRO A 259 6.31 4.98 -32.28
C PRO A 259 7.78 5.06 -32.66
#